data_845fc43a171971ff4d2e6ff438c87663
#
_entry.id   845fc43a171971ff4d2e6ff438c87663
#
_cell.length_a   1.000
_cell.length_b   1.000
_cell.length_c   1.000
_cell.angle_alpha   90.00
_cell.angle_beta   90.00
_cell.angle_gamma   90.00
#
_symmetry.space_group_name_H-M   'P 1'
#
loop_
_entity.id
_entity.type
_entity.pdbx_description
1 polymer ?
#
loop_
_entity_poly.entity_id
_entity_poly.type
_entity_poly.pdbx_seq_one_letter_code
_entity_poly.pdbx_strand_id
1 'polypeptide(L)'
;TNLQMGNKSFDDDVDDDRSHNFIKIVDGNLLQGQLDKDIFTKTSRGLFHTVFNDYGPEEARKFLDNIQFIITQYLLDTGFSVGISDLIADSQTLLDIKDNILQQEKEAEEVIRHVHLGIFENLSGKSVQEDFETKMNGLMGRAVNKAGKIGLKSLSRENRMINMVKAGSKGNSIN
;
A
#
# COMPACT_ATOMS: atom_id res chain seq x y z
N THR A 1 27.23 10.06 2.39
CA THR A 1 26.51 8.91 1.79
C THR A 1 25.87 9.36 0.51
N ASN A 2 26.07 8.63 -0.58
CA ASN A 2 25.43 8.85 -1.86
C ASN A 2 24.46 7.69 -2.10
N LEU A 3 23.16 7.99 -2.29
CA LEU A 3 22.11 7.00 -2.49
C LEU A 3 21.13 7.47 -3.56
N GLN A 4 20.79 6.57 -4.46
CA GLN A 4 19.67 6.76 -5.40
C GLN A 4 18.78 5.53 -5.33
N MET A 5 17.51 5.73 -5.02
CA MET A 5 16.52 4.65 -4.90
C MET A 5 15.17 5.13 -5.41
N GLY A 6 14.42 4.22 -6.04
CA GLY A 6 13.04 4.42 -6.42
C GLY A 6 12.10 3.63 -5.50
N ASN A 7 10.96 4.21 -5.18
CA ASN A 7 9.80 3.53 -4.64
C ASN A 7 8.57 3.76 -5.54
N LYS A 8 7.42 3.24 -5.19
CA LYS A 8 6.17 3.40 -5.95
C LYS A 8 5.01 3.86 -5.06
N SER A 9 5.34 4.45 -3.93
CA SER A 9 4.35 4.66 -2.87
C SER A 9 3.57 5.97 -3.02
N PHE A 10 4.17 7.00 -3.62
CA PHE A 10 3.62 8.36 -3.55
C PHE A 10 3.00 8.86 -4.85
N ASP A 11 3.66 8.67 -5.99
CA ASP A 11 3.21 9.15 -7.29
C ASP A 11 3.08 8.00 -8.28
N ASP A 12 2.20 8.12 -9.26
CA ASP A 12 2.01 7.10 -10.30
C ASP A 12 3.14 7.16 -11.36
N ASP A 13 3.82 8.31 -11.49
CA ASP A 13 4.87 8.54 -12.46
C ASP A 13 6.25 8.43 -11.78
N VAL A 14 6.97 7.32 -12.08
CA VAL A 14 8.25 6.99 -11.44
C VAL A 14 9.43 7.69 -12.12
N ASP A 15 9.26 8.16 -13.36
CA ASP A 15 10.34 8.65 -14.21
C ASP A 15 10.46 10.19 -14.25
N ASP A 16 9.61 10.92 -13.53
CA ASP A 16 9.74 12.38 -13.42
C ASP A 16 10.85 12.74 -12.43
N ASP A 17 11.82 13.54 -12.85
CA ASP A 17 12.89 14.09 -12.00
C ASP A 17 12.38 14.86 -10.77
N ARG A 18 11.09 15.19 -10.71
CA ARG A 18 10.41 15.83 -9.58
C ARG A 18 9.56 14.88 -8.75
N SER A 19 9.51 13.62 -9.11
CA SER A 19 8.70 12.61 -8.42
C SER A 19 9.17 12.42 -6.98
N HIS A 20 8.22 12.32 -6.06
CA HIS A 20 8.48 11.95 -4.67
C HIS A 20 8.91 10.49 -4.51
N ASN A 21 8.71 9.67 -5.54
CA ASN A 21 9.12 8.27 -5.58
C ASN A 21 10.63 8.07 -5.83
N PHE A 22 11.32 9.10 -6.32
CA PHE A 22 12.75 9.02 -6.57
C PHE A 22 13.55 9.70 -5.44
N ILE A 23 14.29 8.90 -4.71
CA ILE A 23 15.14 9.38 -3.60
C ILE A 23 16.54 9.65 -4.15
N LYS A 24 17.02 10.86 -3.92
CA LYS A 24 18.40 11.25 -4.24
C LYS A 24 19.07 11.89 -3.04
N ILE A 25 20.07 11.19 -2.53
CA ILE A 25 20.93 11.68 -1.45
C ILE A 25 22.35 11.86 -2.02
N VAL A 26 22.92 13.04 -1.87
CA VAL A 26 24.29 13.35 -2.28
C VAL A 26 25.02 14.01 -1.12
N ASP A 27 26.17 13.48 -0.79
CA ASP A 27 27.01 13.93 0.33
C ASP A 27 26.25 14.10 1.65
N GLY A 28 25.32 13.19 1.92
CA GLY A 28 24.48 13.20 3.11
C GLY A 28 23.26 14.14 3.06
N ASN A 29 23.09 14.91 1.99
CA ASN A 29 21.96 15.80 1.82
C ASN A 29 20.85 15.12 1.01
N LEU A 30 19.61 15.10 1.53
CA LEU A 30 18.44 14.65 0.79
C LEU A 30 18.03 15.77 -0.20
N LEU A 31 18.29 15.54 -1.47
CA LEU A 31 17.99 16.50 -2.53
C LEU A 31 16.60 16.31 -3.11
N GLN A 32 16.07 15.07 -3.11
CA GLN A 32 14.80 14.73 -3.73
C GLN A 32 14.15 13.53 -3.07
N GLY A 33 12.83 13.46 -3.12
CA GLY A 33 12.01 12.32 -2.74
C GLY A 33 11.52 12.35 -1.29
N GLN A 34 10.68 11.39 -0.94
CA GLN A 34 10.14 11.18 0.40
C GLN A 34 10.60 9.83 0.95
N LEU A 35 11.09 9.85 2.19
CA LEU A 35 11.55 8.66 2.89
C LEU A 35 10.34 7.88 3.42
N ASP A 36 10.20 6.63 3.00
CA ASP A 36 9.21 5.68 3.49
C ASP A 36 9.88 4.51 4.21
N LYS A 37 9.06 3.58 4.72
CA LYS A 37 9.55 2.39 5.40
C LYS A 37 10.51 1.57 4.53
N ASP A 38 10.20 1.42 3.24
CA ASP A 38 10.99 0.59 2.34
C ASP A 38 12.39 1.16 2.13
N ILE A 39 12.50 2.49 2.01
CA ILE A 39 13.81 3.16 1.89
C ILE A 39 14.67 2.91 3.12
N PHE A 40 14.08 2.94 4.31
CA PHE A 40 14.82 2.69 5.54
C PHE A 40 15.21 1.22 5.72
N THR A 41 14.28 0.28 5.43
CA THR A 41 14.37 -1.11 5.89
C THR A 41 14.64 -2.15 4.80
N LYS A 42 14.83 -1.75 3.55
CA LYS A 42 15.17 -2.68 2.47
C LYS A 42 16.47 -3.43 2.80
N THR A 43 16.39 -4.75 2.90
CA THR A 43 17.41 -5.62 3.50
C THR A 43 18.81 -5.54 2.88
N SER A 44 18.94 -5.23 1.59
CA SER A 44 20.24 -5.22 0.92
C SER A 44 20.70 -3.82 0.47
N ARG A 45 19.84 -2.82 0.50
CA ARG A 45 20.13 -1.47 0.00
C ARG A 45 19.37 -0.38 0.75
N GLY A 46 18.77 -0.69 1.91
CA GLY A 46 18.07 0.29 2.74
C GLY A 46 19.04 1.30 3.33
N LEU A 47 18.53 2.47 3.66
CA LEU A 47 19.34 3.57 4.17
C LEU A 47 20.08 3.18 5.46
N PHE A 48 19.43 2.45 6.39
CA PHE A 48 20.07 1.95 7.59
C PHE A 48 21.21 0.98 7.29
N HIS A 49 20.98 0.08 6.33
CA HIS A 49 21.99 -0.90 5.93
C HIS A 49 23.23 -0.22 5.33
N THR A 50 23.00 0.80 4.48
CA THR A 50 24.07 1.57 3.87
C THR A 50 24.86 2.35 4.93
N VAL A 51 24.19 3.05 5.84
CA VAL A 51 24.87 3.80 6.91
C VAL A 51 25.67 2.85 7.82
N PHE A 52 25.08 1.70 8.18
CA PHE A 52 25.77 0.72 9.02
C PHE A 52 27.03 0.14 8.35
N ASN A 53 26.95 -0.23 7.07
CA ASN A 53 28.06 -0.83 6.35
C ASN A 53 29.18 0.17 6.03
N ASP A 54 28.81 1.40 5.64
CA ASP A 54 29.77 2.38 5.18
C ASP A 54 30.44 3.14 6.33
N TYR A 55 29.73 3.35 7.44
CA TYR A 55 30.17 4.21 8.55
C TYR A 55 30.24 3.48 9.91
N GLY A 56 29.76 2.25 9.98
CA GLY A 56 29.81 1.43 11.18
C GLY A 56 28.65 1.63 12.17
N PRO A 57 28.61 0.82 13.24
CA PRO A 57 27.48 0.76 14.16
C PRO A 57 27.26 2.05 14.96
N GLU A 58 28.30 2.77 15.33
CA GLU A 58 28.16 4.00 16.11
C GLU A 58 27.50 5.12 15.31
N GLU A 59 27.86 5.28 14.03
CA GLU A 59 27.22 6.28 13.17
C GLU A 59 25.77 5.88 12.81
N ALA A 60 25.52 4.58 12.64
CA ALA A 60 24.16 4.07 12.46
C ALA A 60 23.30 4.34 13.70
N ARG A 61 23.81 4.15 14.91
CA ARG A 61 23.11 4.49 16.17
C ARG A 61 22.78 5.99 16.23
N LYS A 62 23.77 6.85 15.98
CA LYS A 62 23.55 8.31 15.97
C LYS A 62 22.51 8.73 14.92
N PHE A 63 22.55 8.09 13.77
CA PHE A 63 21.57 8.32 12.69
C PHE A 63 20.12 7.99 13.13
N LEU A 64 19.93 6.85 13.82
CA LEU A 64 18.65 6.45 14.38
C LEU A 64 18.16 7.43 15.47
N ASP A 65 19.03 7.79 16.40
CA ASP A 65 18.73 8.72 17.47
C ASP A 65 18.32 10.09 16.91
N ASN A 66 19.03 10.60 15.90
CA ASN A 66 18.73 11.86 15.26
C ASN A 66 17.39 11.84 14.51
N ILE A 67 17.08 10.77 13.79
CA ILE A 67 15.77 10.60 13.13
C ILE A 67 14.65 10.59 14.17
N GLN A 68 14.81 9.81 15.23
CA GLN A 68 13.82 9.76 16.31
C GLN A 68 13.60 11.15 16.95
N PHE A 69 14.67 11.87 17.17
CA PHE A 69 14.60 13.22 17.71
C PHE A 69 13.84 14.18 16.79
N ILE A 70 14.19 14.22 15.50
CA ILE A 70 13.52 15.08 14.51
C ILE A 70 12.01 14.76 14.42
N ILE A 71 11.66 13.47 14.33
CA ILE A 71 10.26 13.03 14.26
C ILE A 71 9.52 13.43 15.53
N THR A 72 10.13 13.25 16.68
CA THR A 72 9.50 13.62 17.98
C THR A 72 9.24 15.11 18.05
N GLN A 73 10.21 15.96 17.68
CA GLN A 73 10.03 17.41 17.65
C GLN A 73 8.93 17.83 16.67
N TYR A 74 8.93 17.26 15.48
CA TYR A 74 7.90 17.53 14.49
C TYR A 74 6.49 17.18 15.01
N LEU A 75 6.34 16.02 15.67
CA LEU A 75 5.06 15.58 16.21
C LEU A 75 4.60 16.42 17.43
N LEU A 76 5.52 16.98 18.19
CA LEU A 76 5.17 17.93 19.28
C LEU A 76 4.53 19.20 18.72
N ASP A 77 5.02 19.70 17.60
CA ASP A 77 4.52 20.92 16.98
C ASP A 77 3.24 20.70 16.17
N THR A 78 3.18 19.62 15.39
CA THR A 78 2.08 19.36 14.44
C THR A 78 1.00 18.45 14.99
N GLY A 79 1.35 17.54 15.90
CA GLY A 79 0.50 16.45 16.33
C GLY A 79 0.18 15.44 15.22
N PHE A 80 -0.50 14.37 15.58
CA PHE A 80 -1.06 13.41 14.63
C PHE A 80 -2.36 12.85 15.20
N SER A 81 -3.45 13.00 14.47
CA SER A 81 -4.74 12.41 14.82
C SER A 81 -5.52 12.04 13.57
N VAL A 82 -6.43 11.09 13.68
CA VAL A 82 -7.35 10.67 12.62
C VAL A 82 -8.75 11.12 13.00
N GLY A 83 -9.40 11.86 12.10
CA GLY A 83 -10.78 12.32 12.26
C GLY A 83 -11.77 11.37 11.59
N ILE A 84 -13.06 11.49 11.92
CA ILE A 84 -14.14 10.75 11.25
C ILE A 84 -14.17 11.07 9.75
N SER A 85 -13.86 12.30 9.36
CA SER A 85 -13.77 12.73 7.96
C SER A 85 -12.73 11.95 7.14
N ASP A 86 -11.68 11.45 7.78
CA ASP A 86 -10.67 10.63 7.12
C ASP A 86 -11.17 9.23 6.73
N LEU A 87 -12.30 8.80 7.33
CA LEU A 87 -12.93 7.49 7.12
C LEU A 87 -14.16 7.53 6.20
N ILE A 88 -14.67 8.74 5.88
CA ILE A 88 -15.86 8.88 5.05
C ILE A 88 -15.45 8.93 3.58
N ALA A 89 -15.91 7.94 2.82
CA ALA A 89 -15.77 7.95 1.36
C ALA A 89 -16.78 8.92 0.74
N ASP A 90 -16.43 9.52 -0.40
CA ASP A 90 -17.33 10.35 -1.18
C ASP A 90 -18.45 9.51 -1.85
N SER A 91 -19.50 10.18 -2.27
CA SER A 91 -20.67 9.51 -2.85
C SER A 91 -20.35 8.76 -4.15
N GLN A 92 -19.41 9.26 -4.96
CA GLN A 92 -19.00 8.60 -6.20
C GLN A 92 -18.26 7.31 -5.90
N THR A 93 -17.34 7.32 -4.95
CA THR A 93 -16.61 6.15 -4.49
C THR A 93 -17.54 5.05 -3.97
N LEU A 94 -18.60 5.44 -3.24
CA LEU A 94 -19.59 4.47 -2.76
C LEU A 94 -20.37 3.83 -3.92
N LEU A 95 -20.69 4.59 -4.97
CA LEU A 95 -21.31 4.06 -6.19
C LEU A 95 -20.37 3.09 -6.92
N ASP A 96 -19.12 3.47 -7.11
CA ASP A 96 -18.12 2.64 -7.79
C ASP A 96 -17.86 1.31 -7.03
N ILE A 97 -17.86 1.35 -5.71
CA ILE A 97 -17.78 0.15 -4.86
C ILE A 97 -19.02 -0.72 -5.04
N LYS A 98 -20.20 -0.12 -5.02
CA LYS A 98 -21.47 -0.83 -5.22
C LYS A 98 -21.52 -1.51 -6.58
N ASP A 99 -21.13 -0.81 -7.64
CA ASP A 99 -21.09 -1.37 -8.99
C ASP A 99 -20.09 -2.53 -9.10
N ASN A 100 -18.93 -2.41 -8.43
CA ASN A 100 -17.99 -3.52 -8.34
C ASN A 100 -18.60 -4.75 -7.65
N ILE A 101 -19.33 -4.56 -6.54
CA ILE A 101 -19.98 -5.66 -5.83
C ILE A 101 -21.04 -6.31 -6.72
N LEU A 102 -21.90 -5.53 -7.36
CA LEU A 102 -22.93 -6.03 -8.27
C LEU A 102 -22.35 -6.81 -9.46
N GLN A 103 -21.19 -6.39 -9.97
CA GLN A 103 -20.50 -7.14 -11.02
C GLN A 103 -20.03 -8.51 -10.54
N GLN A 104 -19.41 -8.56 -9.34
CA GLN A 104 -18.93 -9.83 -8.78
C GLN A 104 -20.08 -10.76 -8.36
N GLU A 105 -21.20 -10.20 -7.94
CA GLU A 105 -22.43 -10.95 -7.64
C GLU A 105 -22.96 -11.64 -8.91
N LYS A 106 -23.04 -10.95 -10.04
CA LYS A 106 -23.42 -11.57 -11.34
C LYS A 106 -22.48 -12.70 -11.76
N GLU A 107 -21.15 -12.49 -11.58
CA GLU A 107 -20.17 -13.55 -11.88
C GLU A 107 -20.38 -14.77 -10.96
N ALA A 108 -20.71 -14.55 -9.68
CA ALA A 108 -21.02 -15.61 -8.73
C ALA A 108 -22.30 -16.37 -9.09
N GLU A 109 -23.35 -15.65 -9.48
CA GLU A 109 -24.61 -16.25 -9.96
C GLU A 109 -24.38 -17.13 -11.21
N GLU A 110 -23.52 -16.71 -12.13
CA GLU A 110 -23.15 -17.53 -13.30
C GLU A 110 -22.44 -18.83 -12.89
N VAL A 111 -21.52 -18.77 -11.94
CA VAL A 111 -20.85 -19.96 -11.42
C VAL A 111 -21.85 -20.91 -10.78
N ILE A 112 -22.77 -20.41 -9.94
CA ILE A 112 -23.84 -21.19 -9.32
C ILE A 112 -24.72 -21.86 -10.40
N ARG A 113 -25.10 -21.09 -11.41
CA ARG A 113 -25.89 -21.60 -12.54
C ARG A 113 -25.20 -22.74 -13.29
N HIS A 114 -23.88 -22.60 -13.54
CA HIS A 114 -23.09 -23.66 -14.18
C HIS A 114 -23.06 -24.94 -13.34
N VAL A 115 -22.96 -24.83 -12.05
CA VAL A 115 -23.04 -25.99 -11.14
C VAL A 115 -24.40 -26.66 -11.21
N HIS A 116 -25.48 -25.89 -11.15
CA HIS A 116 -26.86 -26.42 -11.23
C HIS A 116 -27.16 -27.09 -12.57
N LEU A 117 -26.58 -26.59 -13.66
CA LEU A 117 -26.74 -27.18 -15.00
C LEU A 117 -25.81 -28.38 -15.26
N GLY A 118 -24.92 -28.72 -14.33
CA GLY A 118 -23.95 -29.80 -14.49
C GLY A 118 -22.86 -29.54 -15.54
N ILE A 119 -22.66 -28.28 -15.94
CA ILE A 119 -21.67 -27.85 -16.92
C ILE A 119 -20.45 -27.18 -16.28
N PHE A 120 -20.34 -27.25 -14.95
CA PHE A 120 -19.20 -26.70 -14.22
C PHE A 120 -17.95 -27.54 -14.51
N GLU A 121 -16.96 -26.93 -15.15
CA GLU A 121 -15.69 -27.59 -15.48
C GLU A 121 -14.78 -27.65 -14.25
N ASN A 122 -14.44 -28.86 -13.84
CA ASN A 122 -13.44 -29.12 -12.81
C ASN A 122 -12.08 -29.36 -13.46
N LEU A 123 -11.21 -28.37 -13.43
CA LEU A 123 -9.88 -28.42 -14.03
C LEU A 123 -8.76 -28.75 -13.03
N SER A 124 -9.06 -28.74 -11.72
CA SER A 124 -8.04 -28.83 -10.68
C SER A 124 -7.73 -30.27 -10.23
N GLY A 125 -8.52 -31.26 -10.67
CA GLY A 125 -8.42 -32.65 -10.20
C GLY A 125 -8.96 -32.86 -8.78
N LYS A 126 -9.57 -31.85 -8.15
CA LYS A 126 -10.27 -31.89 -6.87
C LYS A 126 -11.74 -32.31 -7.08
N SER A 127 -12.49 -32.45 -6.01
CA SER A 127 -13.94 -32.62 -6.13
C SER A 127 -14.61 -31.37 -6.69
N VAL A 128 -15.74 -31.54 -7.36
CA VAL A 128 -16.56 -30.41 -7.89
C VAL A 128 -16.89 -29.40 -6.79
N GLN A 129 -17.16 -29.89 -5.58
CA GLN A 129 -17.49 -29.06 -4.43
C GLN A 129 -16.30 -28.21 -3.99
N GLU A 130 -15.10 -28.80 -3.89
CA GLU A 130 -13.88 -28.07 -3.50
C GLU A 130 -13.48 -27.04 -4.56
N ASP A 131 -13.67 -27.34 -5.83
CA ASP A 131 -13.37 -26.41 -6.91
C ASP A 131 -14.37 -25.24 -6.94
N PHE A 132 -15.65 -25.53 -6.72
CA PHE A 132 -16.68 -24.51 -6.54
C PHE A 132 -16.37 -23.57 -5.38
N GLU A 133 -16.06 -24.11 -4.19
CA GLU A 133 -15.68 -23.31 -3.02
C GLU A 133 -14.44 -22.45 -3.30
N THR A 134 -13.43 -23.01 -3.93
CA THR A 134 -12.21 -22.30 -4.31
C THR A 134 -12.52 -21.13 -5.26
N LYS A 135 -13.39 -21.36 -6.25
CA LYS A 135 -13.79 -20.34 -7.23
C LYS A 135 -14.63 -19.23 -6.59
N MET A 136 -15.58 -19.59 -5.70
CA MET A 136 -16.40 -18.63 -4.96
C MET A 136 -15.57 -17.77 -4.01
N ASN A 137 -14.67 -18.38 -3.25
CA ASN A 137 -13.74 -17.65 -2.37
C ASN A 137 -12.83 -16.71 -3.17
N GLY A 138 -12.38 -17.13 -4.35
CA GLY A 138 -11.61 -16.28 -5.26
C GLY A 138 -12.40 -15.06 -5.76
N LEU A 139 -13.69 -15.23 -6.09
CA LEU A 139 -14.60 -14.15 -6.48
C LEU A 139 -14.79 -13.14 -5.33
N MET A 140 -15.11 -13.63 -4.14
CA MET A 140 -15.29 -12.78 -2.96
C MET A 140 -14.00 -12.03 -2.60
N GLY A 141 -12.85 -12.70 -2.66
CA GLY A 141 -11.55 -12.07 -2.45
C GLY A 141 -11.26 -10.96 -3.47
N ARG A 142 -11.61 -11.15 -4.75
CA ARG A 142 -11.48 -10.10 -5.78
C ARG A 142 -12.40 -8.91 -5.51
N ALA A 143 -13.63 -9.16 -5.08
CA ALA A 143 -14.59 -8.10 -4.74
C ALA A 143 -14.04 -7.19 -3.63
N VAL A 144 -13.56 -7.79 -2.52
CA VAL A 144 -12.97 -7.07 -1.38
C VAL A 144 -11.72 -6.29 -1.80
N ASN A 145 -10.79 -6.95 -2.50
CA ASN A 145 -9.54 -6.32 -2.94
C ASN A 145 -9.78 -5.15 -3.91
N LYS A 146 -10.74 -5.28 -4.83
CA LYS A 146 -11.05 -4.22 -5.79
C LYS A 146 -11.78 -3.06 -5.11
N ALA A 147 -12.70 -3.32 -4.19
CA ALA A 147 -13.35 -2.31 -3.38
C ALA A 147 -12.33 -1.51 -2.54
N GLY A 148 -11.40 -2.19 -1.87
CA GLY A 148 -10.33 -1.55 -1.12
C GLY A 148 -9.43 -0.66 -2.00
N LYS A 149 -9.10 -1.11 -3.21
CA LYS A 149 -8.33 -0.29 -4.17
C LYS A 149 -9.10 0.94 -4.65
N ILE A 150 -10.41 0.82 -4.90
CA ILE A 150 -11.27 1.95 -5.27
C ILE A 150 -11.29 2.96 -4.13
N GLY A 151 -11.56 2.51 -2.90
CA GLY A 151 -11.56 3.36 -1.72
C GLY A 151 -10.22 4.07 -1.50
N LEU A 152 -9.10 3.35 -1.59
CA LEU A 152 -7.78 3.94 -1.41
C LEU A 152 -7.45 5.02 -2.48
N LYS A 153 -7.85 4.79 -3.74
CA LYS A 153 -7.59 5.75 -4.83
C LYS A 153 -8.41 7.04 -4.71
N SER A 154 -9.58 6.98 -4.09
CA SER A 154 -10.46 8.14 -3.93
C SER A 154 -10.02 9.09 -2.81
N LEU A 155 -9.20 8.61 -1.87
CA LEU A 155 -8.75 9.43 -0.75
C LEU A 155 -7.77 10.51 -1.21
N SER A 156 -7.95 11.71 -0.70
CA SER A 156 -7.04 12.83 -0.97
C SER A 156 -5.64 12.56 -0.40
N ARG A 157 -4.63 13.21 -0.97
CA ARG A 157 -3.25 13.13 -0.47
C ARG A 157 -3.09 13.65 0.96
N GLU A 158 -4.01 14.51 1.41
CA GLU A 158 -4.02 15.06 2.78
C GLU A 158 -4.61 14.10 3.81
N ASN A 159 -5.25 13.02 3.35
CA ASN A 159 -5.86 12.03 4.23
C ASN A 159 -4.77 11.26 5.02
N ARG A 160 -4.91 11.26 6.33
CA ARG A 160 -3.91 10.68 7.24
C ARG A 160 -3.82 9.16 7.13
N MET A 161 -4.94 8.48 6.84
CA MET A 161 -4.95 7.02 6.66
C MET A 161 -4.15 6.61 5.42
N ILE A 162 -4.36 7.30 4.28
CA ILE A 162 -3.60 7.00 3.05
C ILE A 162 -2.11 7.29 3.23
N ASN A 163 -1.76 8.33 3.96
CA ASN A 163 -0.36 8.65 4.24
C ASN A 163 0.32 7.54 5.07
N MET A 164 -0.36 6.97 6.08
CA MET A 164 0.15 5.84 6.83
C MET A 164 0.35 4.60 5.95
N VAL A 165 -0.61 4.31 5.06
CA VAL A 165 -0.53 3.16 4.14
C VAL A 165 0.58 3.36 3.11
N LYS A 166 0.66 4.53 2.48
CA LYS A 166 1.69 4.86 1.49
C LYS A 166 3.10 4.86 2.08
N ALA A 167 3.27 5.41 3.27
CA ALA A 167 4.53 5.37 4.00
C ALA A 167 4.93 3.96 4.48
N GLY A 168 4.02 2.98 4.38
CA GLY A 168 4.25 1.62 4.83
C GLY A 168 4.32 1.45 6.35
N SER A 169 3.94 2.48 7.11
CA SER A 169 4.03 2.47 8.57
C SER A 169 2.98 1.55 9.19
N LYS A 170 1.76 1.58 8.72
CA LYS A 170 0.64 0.75 9.19
C LYS A 170 -0.48 0.66 8.18
N GLY A 171 -1.23 -0.44 8.24
CA GLY A 171 -2.39 -0.68 7.39
C GLY A 171 -2.04 -1.22 6.01
N ASN A 172 -3.07 -1.59 5.29
CA ASN A 172 -3.03 -1.96 3.87
C ASN A 172 -4.34 -1.50 3.21
N SER A 173 -4.43 -1.67 1.89
CA SER A 173 -5.63 -1.26 1.12
C SER A 173 -6.90 -2.09 1.41
N ILE A 174 -6.80 -3.12 2.25
CA ILE A 174 -7.90 -4.05 2.55
C ILE A 174 -8.43 -3.83 3.96
N ASN A 175 -7.59 -3.43 4.88
CA ASN A 175 -7.92 -3.10 6.25
C ASN A 175 -8.10 -1.59 6.38
#